data_566e61e09b4f331d50e244b166116f3b
#
_entry.id   566e61e09b4f331d50e244b166116f3b
#
_cell.length_a   1.000
_cell.length_b   1.000
_cell.length_c   1.000
_cell.angle_alpha   90.00
_cell.angle_beta   90.00
_cell.angle_gamma   90.00
#
_symmetry.space_group_name_H-M   'P 1'
#
loop_
_entity.id
_entity.type
_entity.pdbx_description
1 polymer ?
#
loop_
_entity_poly.entity_id
_entity_poly.type
_entity_poly.pdbx_seq_one_letter_code
_entity_poly.pdbx_strand_id
1 'polypeptide(L)'
;MKRLFSLLSALVLTVSLAGCAARPAPEDDGRLRVVTTLFPYYDFARAIAGGRADVTLLLSPGREAHSFEPTPLDAVTISRADVFIYNGGEGEIWVDDMLASVGEDIGSVLRMMDLVSTREEEFSEGMQGAEEHDHSGHDEHDHAESDEIEYDEHIWTSPANAVVLCRAVADALCAADAENADFYRANCEDYCAQLSALDADFRTLRENAERDLLVFADRFPFLYFCEEYSLNYRAAFHGCSSDTEPSLATLKYLIDKVNEEQIPVIYTVDLNSQKIAEAVSECTGARIERLWSMQTISRADFDAGETYLTLMERNYEALKGGLL
;
A
#
# COMPACT_ATOMS: atom_id res chain seq x y z
N MET A 1 16.03 66.76 1.58
CA MET A 1 16.13 65.46 2.24
C MET A 1 14.77 64.82 2.54
N LYS A 2 13.83 65.49 3.19
CA LYS A 2 12.50 64.91 3.52
C LYS A 2 11.68 64.42 2.31
N ARG A 3 11.73 65.10 1.16
CA ARG A 3 11.00 64.71 -0.06
C ARG A 3 11.64 63.51 -0.80
N LEU A 4 12.95 63.31 -0.67
CA LEU A 4 13.65 62.17 -1.25
C LEU A 4 13.35 60.88 -0.47
N PHE A 5 13.25 60.96 0.87
CA PHE A 5 12.85 59.84 1.73
C PHE A 5 11.40 59.39 1.49
N SER A 6 10.49 60.36 1.22
CA SER A 6 9.08 60.04 0.93
C SER A 6 8.91 59.33 -0.41
N LEU A 7 9.71 59.64 -1.43
CA LEU A 7 9.69 58.97 -2.73
C LEU A 7 10.32 57.58 -2.67
N LEU A 8 11.36 57.39 -1.86
CA LEU A 8 11.99 56.08 -1.66
C LEU A 8 11.06 55.10 -0.88
N SER A 9 10.33 55.62 0.13
CA SER A 9 9.34 54.83 0.88
C SER A 9 8.13 54.40 0.03
N ALA A 10 7.67 55.27 -0.89
CA ALA A 10 6.60 54.93 -1.81
C ALA A 10 7.02 53.87 -2.85
N LEU A 11 8.27 53.90 -3.31
CA LEU A 11 8.80 52.93 -4.26
C LEU A 11 8.98 51.52 -3.61
N VAL A 12 9.40 51.49 -2.35
CA VAL A 12 9.51 50.19 -1.60
C VAL A 12 8.16 49.58 -1.35
N LEU A 13 7.10 50.36 -1.07
CA LEU A 13 5.75 49.84 -0.87
C LEU A 13 5.14 49.27 -2.17
N THR A 14 5.45 49.86 -3.32
CA THR A 14 4.92 49.36 -4.61
C THR A 14 5.60 48.08 -5.09
N VAL A 15 6.85 47.82 -4.72
CA VAL A 15 7.56 46.59 -5.04
C VAL A 15 7.07 45.41 -4.14
N SER A 16 6.61 45.70 -2.92
CA SER A 16 6.09 44.67 -1.99
C SER A 16 4.70 44.14 -2.37
N LEU A 17 3.93 44.86 -3.19
CA LEU A 17 2.61 44.37 -3.67
C LEU A 17 2.68 43.55 -4.95
N ALA A 18 3.82 43.47 -5.63
CA ALA A 18 4.00 42.65 -6.84
C ALA A 18 4.36 41.15 -6.54
N GLY A 19 4.52 40.82 -5.26
CA GLY A 19 4.99 39.47 -4.81
C GLY A 19 3.94 38.39 -4.68
N CYS A 20 2.65 38.70 -4.86
CA CYS A 20 1.58 37.67 -4.89
C CYS A 20 1.09 37.44 -6.33
N ALA A 21 2.00 37.13 -7.23
CA ALA A 21 1.59 36.44 -8.45
C ALA A 21 1.22 35.02 -8.00
N ALA A 22 -0.08 34.71 -7.93
CA ALA A 22 -0.55 33.34 -7.83
C ALA A 22 0.20 32.53 -8.89
N ARG A 23 0.84 31.43 -8.48
CA ARG A 23 1.36 30.48 -9.46
C ARG A 23 0.24 30.21 -10.44
N PRO A 24 0.45 30.35 -11.75
CA PRO A 24 -0.57 29.96 -12.70
C PRO A 24 -0.95 28.51 -12.38
N ALA A 25 -2.23 28.23 -12.31
CA ALA A 25 -2.71 26.84 -12.25
C ALA A 25 -2.04 26.11 -13.43
N PRO A 26 -1.62 24.84 -13.25
CA PRO A 26 -1.13 24.05 -14.37
C PRO A 26 -2.12 24.20 -15.53
N GLU A 27 -1.60 24.53 -16.72
CA GLU A 27 -2.44 24.54 -17.90
C GLU A 27 -3.04 23.14 -18.06
N ASP A 28 -4.34 23.06 -18.25
CA ASP A 28 -5.02 21.82 -18.58
C ASP A 28 -4.51 21.41 -19.96
N ASP A 29 -3.63 20.44 -20.00
CA ASP A 29 -3.02 19.94 -21.24
C ASP A 29 -3.92 18.91 -21.95
N GLY A 30 -5.14 18.70 -21.44
CA GLY A 30 -6.15 17.80 -21.99
C GLY A 30 -5.85 16.31 -21.75
N ARG A 31 -4.84 15.99 -20.93
CA ARG A 31 -4.59 14.60 -20.53
C ARG A 31 -5.58 14.14 -19.46
N LEU A 32 -5.90 12.84 -19.52
CA LEU A 32 -6.72 12.18 -18.51
C LEU A 32 -6.07 12.31 -17.11
N ARG A 33 -6.82 12.76 -16.13
CA ARG A 33 -6.38 12.91 -14.75
C ARG A 33 -6.78 11.71 -13.93
N VAL A 34 -5.80 10.92 -13.52
CA VAL A 34 -5.99 9.74 -12.67
C VAL A 34 -5.43 10.04 -11.29
N VAL A 35 -6.25 9.84 -10.26
CA VAL A 35 -5.84 10.02 -8.87
C VAL A 35 -5.94 8.69 -8.16
N THR A 36 -4.88 8.31 -7.44
CA THR A 36 -4.82 7.05 -6.70
C THR A 36 -4.43 7.29 -5.25
N THR A 37 -4.92 6.49 -4.34
CA THR A 37 -4.57 6.60 -2.91
C THR A 37 -3.25 5.91 -2.59
N LEU A 38 -3.06 4.66 -3.06
CA LEU A 38 -1.94 3.81 -2.71
C LEU A 38 -0.97 3.59 -3.87
N PHE A 39 0.27 3.22 -3.54
CA PHE A 39 1.34 3.03 -4.52
C PHE A 39 1.07 1.94 -5.57
N PRO A 40 0.52 0.75 -5.26
CA PRO A 40 0.30 -0.27 -6.29
C PRO A 40 -0.62 0.24 -7.39
N TYR A 41 -1.69 0.95 -7.05
CA TYR A 41 -2.64 1.49 -8.03
C TYR A 41 -2.05 2.64 -8.85
N TYR A 42 -1.19 3.45 -8.23
CA TYR A 42 -0.40 4.45 -8.93
C TYR A 42 0.50 3.81 -9.98
N ASP A 43 1.22 2.75 -9.62
CA ASP A 43 2.12 2.07 -10.54
C ASP A 43 1.37 1.37 -11.68
N PHE A 44 0.26 0.69 -11.37
CA PHE A 44 -0.60 0.07 -12.39
C PHE A 44 -1.15 1.11 -13.36
N ALA A 45 -1.72 2.20 -12.85
CA ALA A 45 -2.27 3.27 -13.68
C ALA A 45 -1.18 3.92 -14.55
N ARG A 46 0.00 4.18 -14.00
CA ARG A 46 1.15 4.75 -14.72
C ARG A 46 1.66 3.81 -15.82
N ALA A 47 1.79 2.52 -15.52
CA ALA A 47 2.24 1.53 -16.48
C ALA A 47 1.27 1.41 -17.66
N ILE A 48 -0.04 1.34 -17.37
CA ILE A 48 -1.09 1.22 -18.37
C ILE A 48 -1.25 2.51 -19.17
N ALA A 49 -1.23 3.66 -18.52
CA ALA A 49 -1.37 4.95 -19.18
C ALA A 49 -0.18 5.29 -20.10
N GLY A 50 1.04 4.80 -19.81
CA GLY A 50 2.22 5.00 -20.64
C GLY A 50 2.51 6.48 -20.97
N GLY A 51 2.21 7.41 -20.04
CA GLY A 51 2.40 8.85 -20.21
C GLY A 51 1.26 9.59 -20.93
N ARG A 52 0.15 8.91 -21.28
CA ARG A 52 -1.03 9.54 -21.88
C ARG A 52 -2.02 10.07 -20.85
N ALA A 53 -1.87 9.70 -19.58
CA ALA A 53 -2.59 10.26 -18.46
C ALA A 53 -1.63 10.93 -17.46
N ASP A 54 -2.17 11.86 -16.67
CA ASP A 54 -1.50 12.46 -15.53
C ASP A 54 -1.94 11.70 -14.28
N VAL A 55 -1.04 10.87 -13.75
CA VAL A 55 -1.32 9.99 -12.63
C VAL A 55 -0.75 10.59 -11.34
N THR A 56 -1.62 10.84 -10.37
CA THR A 56 -1.28 11.43 -9.07
C THR A 56 -1.43 10.40 -7.97
N LEU A 57 -0.39 10.24 -7.13
CA LEU A 57 -0.42 9.46 -5.91
C LEU A 57 -0.72 10.39 -4.73
N LEU A 58 -1.84 10.19 -4.01
CA LEU A 58 -2.21 11.00 -2.83
C LEU A 58 -1.32 10.71 -1.64
N LEU A 59 -1.12 9.43 -1.33
CA LEU A 59 -0.20 9.03 -0.26
C LEU A 59 1.24 9.27 -0.70
N SER A 60 1.79 10.41 -0.30
CA SER A 60 3.16 10.79 -0.65
C SER A 60 4.17 9.71 -0.22
N PRO A 61 5.19 9.39 -1.06
CA PRO A 61 6.20 8.40 -0.73
C PRO A 61 6.85 8.61 0.63
N GLY A 62 6.99 7.53 1.40
CA GLY A 62 7.55 7.53 2.76
C GLY A 62 6.55 7.86 3.87
N ARG A 63 5.26 8.01 3.56
CA ARG A 63 4.21 8.19 4.57
C ARG A 63 3.50 6.88 4.86
N GLU A 64 3.09 6.72 6.11
CA GLU A 64 2.29 5.59 6.58
C GLU A 64 0.83 5.74 6.10
N ALA A 65 0.26 4.67 5.54
CA ALA A 65 -1.09 4.68 5.00
C ALA A 65 -2.18 4.74 6.10
N HIS A 66 -2.04 3.92 7.14
CA HIS A 66 -3.02 3.83 8.22
C HIS A 66 -3.14 5.10 9.09
N SER A 67 -2.17 6.02 8.99
CA SER A 67 -2.21 7.32 9.66
C SER A 67 -2.44 8.48 8.69
N PHE A 68 -2.88 8.20 7.47
CA PHE A 68 -3.12 9.23 6.48
C PHE A 68 -4.38 10.03 6.80
N GLU A 69 -4.21 11.34 6.95
CA GLU A 69 -5.31 12.30 7.09
C GLU A 69 -5.36 13.17 5.83
N PRO A 70 -6.49 13.16 5.08
CA PRO A 70 -6.62 13.93 3.86
C PRO A 70 -6.70 15.43 4.18
N THR A 71 -6.14 16.22 3.28
CA THR A 71 -6.16 17.68 3.37
C THR A 71 -7.25 18.28 2.46
N PRO A 72 -7.65 19.56 2.62
CA PRO A 72 -8.52 20.22 1.66
C PRO A 72 -7.98 20.26 0.24
N LEU A 73 -6.65 20.16 0.07
CA LEU A 73 -6.04 20.09 -1.26
C LEU A 73 -6.28 18.72 -1.91
N ASP A 74 -6.26 17.65 -1.11
CA ASP A 74 -6.58 16.29 -1.59
C ASP A 74 -8.03 16.23 -2.06
N ALA A 75 -8.98 16.85 -1.35
CA ALA A 75 -10.36 16.99 -1.78
C ALA A 75 -10.48 17.68 -3.15
N VAL A 76 -9.75 18.78 -3.36
CA VAL A 76 -9.71 19.48 -4.65
C VAL A 76 -9.07 18.62 -5.74
N THR A 77 -8.06 17.82 -5.40
CA THR A 77 -7.39 16.91 -6.34
C THR A 77 -8.34 15.80 -6.78
N ILE A 78 -9.02 15.17 -5.81
CA ILE A 78 -10.01 14.10 -6.05
C ILE A 78 -11.19 14.64 -6.88
N SER A 79 -11.75 15.81 -6.54
CA SER A 79 -12.89 16.38 -7.26
C SER A 79 -12.63 16.71 -8.74
N ARG A 80 -11.36 16.74 -9.15
CA ARG A 80 -10.95 17.00 -10.54
C ARG A 80 -10.50 15.75 -11.27
N ALA A 81 -10.56 14.59 -10.63
CA ALA A 81 -10.15 13.34 -11.24
C ALA A 81 -11.16 12.89 -12.30
N ASP A 82 -10.66 12.49 -13.46
CA ASP A 82 -11.44 11.80 -14.46
C ASP A 82 -11.59 10.30 -14.08
N VAL A 83 -10.59 9.75 -13.37
CA VAL A 83 -10.63 8.44 -12.73
C VAL A 83 -10.01 8.53 -11.34
N PHE A 84 -10.75 8.13 -10.32
CA PHE A 84 -10.27 8.02 -8.94
C PHE A 84 -10.22 6.56 -8.51
N ILE A 85 -9.07 6.11 -8.00
CA ILE A 85 -8.80 4.72 -7.63
C ILE A 85 -8.37 4.67 -6.18
N TYR A 86 -9.09 3.92 -5.36
CA TYR A 86 -8.76 3.72 -3.95
C TYR A 86 -8.96 2.25 -3.55
N ASN A 87 -8.33 1.83 -2.46
CA ASN A 87 -8.41 0.45 -2.02
C ASN A 87 -9.78 0.12 -1.43
N GLY A 88 -10.22 0.94 -0.50
CA GLY A 88 -11.31 0.64 0.43
C GLY A 88 -10.77 0.00 1.71
N GLY A 89 -11.68 -0.43 2.59
CA GLY A 89 -11.33 -0.95 3.90
C GLY A 89 -11.25 0.14 4.97
N GLU A 90 -10.84 -0.25 6.18
CA GLU A 90 -10.84 0.63 7.34
C GLU A 90 -9.79 1.73 7.27
N GLY A 91 -8.64 1.44 6.67
CA GLY A 91 -7.57 2.43 6.46
C GLY A 91 -7.98 3.58 5.54
N GLU A 92 -9.06 3.41 4.77
CA GLU A 92 -9.55 4.41 3.82
C GLU A 92 -11.01 4.83 4.04
N ILE A 93 -11.57 4.66 5.25
CA ILE A 93 -12.94 5.14 5.61
C ILE A 93 -13.12 6.63 5.28
N TRP A 94 -12.06 7.42 5.42
CA TRP A 94 -12.06 8.84 5.07
C TRP A 94 -12.45 9.12 3.61
N VAL A 95 -12.32 8.14 2.72
CA VAL A 95 -12.69 8.27 1.30
C VAL A 95 -14.20 8.42 1.14
N ASP A 96 -15.00 7.70 1.90
CA ASP A 96 -16.47 7.78 1.84
C ASP A 96 -16.96 9.18 2.21
N ASP A 97 -16.41 9.77 3.28
CA ASP A 97 -16.70 11.16 3.67
C ASP A 97 -16.23 12.16 2.61
N MET A 98 -15.08 11.89 2.02
CA MET A 98 -14.52 12.72 0.96
C MET A 98 -15.42 12.70 -0.28
N LEU A 99 -15.80 11.52 -0.76
CA LEU A 99 -16.70 11.34 -1.91
C LEU A 99 -18.06 12.00 -1.66
N ALA A 100 -18.60 11.87 -0.46
CA ALA A 100 -19.83 12.55 -0.08
C ALA A 100 -19.71 14.08 -0.12
N SER A 101 -18.52 14.62 0.13
CA SER A 101 -18.27 16.06 0.16
C SER A 101 -17.99 16.68 -1.19
N VAL A 102 -17.32 15.95 -2.10
CA VAL A 102 -16.93 16.46 -3.43
C VAL A 102 -18.03 16.30 -4.49
N GLY A 103 -19.08 15.50 -4.19
CA GLY A 103 -20.25 15.35 -5.05
C GLY A 103 -20.02 14.51 -6.31
N GLU A 104 -20.86 14.75 -7.34
CA GLU A 104 -20.89 13.98 -8.59
C GLU A 104 -19.88 14.47 -9.65
N ASP A 105 -18.92 15.31 -9.26
CA ASP A 105 -17.98 15.93 -10.21
C ASP A 105 -16.86 14.97 -10.66
N ILE A 106 -16.68 13.80 -9.98
CA ILE A 106 -15.68 12.79 -10.33
C ILE A 106 -16.18 11.94 -11.50
N GLY A 107 -15.32 11.70 -12.50
CA GLY A 107 -15.71 10.93 -13.68
C GLY A 107 -16.01 9.46 -13.39
N SER A 108 -15.06 8.72 -12.86
CA SER A 108 -15.19 7.30 -12.49
C SER A 108 -14.48 7.04 -11.16
N VAL A 109 -15.08 6.23 -10.31
CA VAL A 109 -14.54 5.83 -9.02
C VAL A 109 -14.40 4.31 -8.97
N LEU A 110 -13.19 3.82 -8.67
CA LEU A 110 -12.89 2.40 -8.49
C LEU A 110 -12.53 2.14 -7.04
N ARG A 111 -13.32 1.29 -6.36
CA ARG A 111 -12.97 0.68 -5.07
C ARG A 111 -12.40 -0.70 -5.34
N MET A 112 -11.11 -0.87 -5.09
CA MET A 112 -10.36 -2.03 -5.58
C MET A 112 -10.71 -3.31 -4.82
N MET A 113 -11.04 -3.23 -3.53
CA MET A 113 -11.47 -4.38 -2.74
C MET A 113 -12.78 -5.02 -3.27
N ASP A 114 -13.61 -4.28 -3.99
CA ASP A 114 -14.85 -4.82 -4.56
C ASP A 114 -14.60 -5.76 -5.77
N LEU A 115 -13.38 -5.78 -6.29
CA LEU A 115 -13.02 -6.48 -7.52
C LEU A 115 -12.43 -7.87 -7.29
N VAL A 116 -12.09 -8.20 -6.06
CA VAL A 116 -11.49 -9.48 -5.66
C VAL A 116 -12.24 -10.09 -4.49
N SER A 117 -12.01 -11.39 -4.24
CA SER A 117 -12.55 -12.05 -3.05
C SER A 117 -11.76 -11.60 -1.83
N THR A 118 -12.38 -10.85 -0.93
CA THR A 118 -11.76 -10.42 0.32
C THR A 118 -11.60 -11.56 1.31
N ARG A 119 -10.63 -11.45 2.21
CA ARG A 119 -10.33 -12.38 3.30
C ARG A 119 -10.50 -11.65 4.63
N GLU A 120 -11.10 -12.35 5.59
CA GLU A 120 -11.14 -11.85 6.97
C GLU A 120 -9.72 -11.76 7.50
N GLU A 121 -9.44 -10.71 8.29
CA GLU A 121 -8.13 -10.58 8.94
C GLU A 121 -7.95 -11.67 9.98
N GLU A 122 -6.85 -12.42 9.90
CA GLU A 122 -6.60 -13.58 10.75
C GLU A 122 -5.53 -13.27 11.79
N PHE A 123 -5.79 -13.66 13.03
CA PHE A 123 -4.80 -13.66 14.11
C PHE A 123 -4.12 -15.04 14.18
N SER A 124 -2.86 -15.10 13.79
CA SER A 124 -2.09 -16.33 13.93
C SER A 124 -1.63 -16.54 15.38
N GLU A 125 -1.35 -17.80 15.72
CA GLU A 125 -0.87 -18.18 17.06
C GLU A 125 0.35 -17.34 17.50
N GLY A 126 0.29 -16.80 18.72
CA GLY A 126 1.36 -15.97 19.32
C GLY A 126 1.41 -14.51 18.86
N MET A 127 0.55 -14.11 17.93
CA MET A 127 0.40 -12.74 17.47
C MET A 127 -0.17 -11.86 18.60
N GLN A 128 0.23 -10.59 18.63
CA GLN A 128 -0.33 -9.62 19.57
C GLN A 128 -1.83 -9.49 19.36
N GLY A 129 -2.63 -9.59 20.43
CA GLY A 129 -4.10 -9.55 20.36
C GLY A 129 -4.79 -10.90 20.14
N ALA A 130 -4.09 -11.95 19.70
CA ALA A 130 -4.69 -13.26 19.40
C ALA A 130 -5.45 -13.88 20.59
N GLU A 131 -5.06 -13.61 21.84
CA GLU A 131 -5.72 -14.16 23.04
C GLU A 131 -7.07 -13.48 23.32
N GLU A 132 -7.31 -12.26 22.82
CA GLU A 132 -8.55 -11.51 23.01
C GLU A 132 -9.67 -11.98 22.06
N HIS A 133 -9.32 -12.63 20.96
CA HIS A 133 -10.24 -13.14 19.94
C HIS A 133 -10.59 -14.63 20.09
N ASP A 134 -10.05 -15.35 21.09
CA ASP A 134 -10.45 -16.75 21.37
C ASP A 134 -11.75 -16.79 22.21
N HIS A 135 -12.90 -16.75 21.54
CA HIS A 135 -14.25 -16.76 22.11
C HIS A 135 -14.69 -18.11 22.73
N SER A 136 -13.78 -18.94 23.22
CA SER A 136 -14.10 -20.21 23.87
C SER A 136 -14.42 -20.15 25.37
N GLY A 137 -14.66 -18.97 25.95
CA GLY A 137 -14.98 -18.78 27.37
C GLY A 137 -16.25 -17.95 27.58
N HIS A 138 -17.35 -18.61 27.91
CA HIS A 138 -18.58 -17.98 28.42
C HIS A 138 -18.30 -17.20 29.70
N ASP A 139 -18.35 -15.87 29.65
CA ASP A 139 -18.77 -15.04 30.77
C ASP A 139 -19.63 -13.89 30.22
N GLU A 140 -20.90 -13.89 30.67
CA GLU A 140 -21.91 -12.88 30.32
C GLU A 140 -21.51 -11.50 30.86
N HIS A 141 -20.88 -10.67 30.02
CA HIS A 141 -20.88 -9.22 30.18
C HIS A 141 -21.36 -8.57 28.88
N ASP A 142 -22.58 -8.04 28.99
CA ASP A 142 -23.37 -7.33 28.00
C ASP A 142 -22.68 -6.01 27.60
N HIS A 143 -21.73 -6.11 26.65
CA HIS A 143 -21.28 -5.01 25.82
C HIS A 143 -21.55 -5.40 24.38
N ALA A 144 -22.62 -4.81 23.81
CA ALA A 144 -22.89 -4.90 22.39
C ALA A 144 -21.81 -4.11 21.62
N GLU A 145 -20.62 -4.65 21.52
CA GLU A 145 -19.71 -4.34 20.42
C GLU A 145 -20.21 -5.15 19.23
N SER A 146 -20.55 -4.46 18.15
CA SER A 146 -20.84 -5.11 16.89
C SER A 146 -19.55 -5.83 16.46
N ASP A 147 -19.58 -7.17 16.40
CA ASP A 147 -18.57 -7.98 15.72
C ASP A 147 -18.59 -7.62 14.22
N GLU A 148 -18.05 -6.43 13.87
CA GLU A 148 -17.83 -6.09 12.47
C GLU A 148 -16.62 -6.90 12.01
N ILE A 149 -16.86 -7.73 11.00
CA ILE A 149 -15.81 -8.56 10.40
C ILE A 149 -14.82 -7.62 9.71
N GLU A 150 -13.59 -7.58 10.19
CA GLU A 150 -12.50 -6.86 9.55
C GLU A 150 -11.92 -7.71 8.42
N TYR A 151 -11.70 -7.09 7.25
CA TYR A 151 -11.09 -7.73 6.10
C TYR A 151 -9.68 -7.23 5.90
N ASP A 152 -8.75 -8.15 5.62
CA ASP A 152 -7.39 -7.76 5.23
C ASP A 152 -7.43 -6.92 3.96
N GLU A 153 -6.79 -5.76 4.01
CA GLU A 153 -6.82 -4.74 2.95
C GLU A 153 -5.74 -4.94 1.88
N HIS A 154 -4.76 -5.83 2.12
CA HIS A 154 -3.54 -5.95 1.30
C HIS A 154 -3.73 -6.83 0.06
N ILE A 155 -4.84 -6.62 -0.65
CA ILE A 155 -5.30 -7.44 -1.79
C ILE A 155 -4.30 -7.54 -2.94
N TRP A 156 -3.48 -6.49 -3.14
CA TRP A 156 -2.49 -6.40 -4.21
C TRP A 156 -1.25 -7.27 -3.98
N THR A 157 -1.05 -7.80 -2.78
CA THR A 157 0.12 -8.65 -2.47
C THR A 157 0.09 -9.98 -3.22
N SER A 158 -1.08 -10.47 -3.65
CA SER A 158 -1.20 -11.57 -4.61
C SER A 158 -1.00 -11.05 -6.05
N PRO A 159 -0.01 -11.55 -6.82
CA PRO A 159 0.14 -11.25 -8.24
C PRO A 159 -1.08 -11.62 -9.08
N ALA A 160 -1.82 -12.66 -8.71
CA ALA A 160 -3.07 -13.03 -9.37
C ALA A 160 -4.14 -11.96 -9.19
N ASN A 161 -4.32 -11.43 -7.98
CA ASN A 161 -5.19 -10.28 -7.73
C ASN A 161 -4.70 -9.05 -8.51
N ALA A 162 -3.39 -8.76 -8.52
CA ALA A 162 -2.84 -7.63 -9.24
C ALA A 162 -3.20 -7.64 -10.73
N VAL A 163 -3.28 -8.81 -11.36
CA VAL A 163 -3.77 -8.95 -12.75
C VAL A 163 -5.23 -8.51 -12.88
N VAL A 164 -6.09 -8.88 -11.94
CA VAL A 164 -7.51 -8.46 -11.94
C VAL A 164 -7.61 -6.94 -11.78
N LEU A 165 -6.86 -6.39 -10.84
CA LEU A 165 -6.84 -4.95 -10.52
C LEU A 165 -6.31 -4.13 -11.72
N CYS A 166 -5.24 -4.58 -12.38
CA CYS A 166 -4.70 -3.94 -13.58
C CYS A 166 -5.74 -3.88 -14.72
N ARG A 167 -6.49 -4.97 -14.93
CA ARG A 167 -7.54 -4.99 -15.95
C ARG A 167 -8.66 -3.99 -15.66
N ALA A 168 -9.08 -3.89 -14.40
CA ALA A 168 -10.08 -2.89 -14.00
C ALA A 168 -9.58 -1.46 -14.19
N VAL A 169 -8.32 -1.19 -13.88
CA VAL A 169 -7.69 0.11 -14.18
C VAL A 169 -7.72 0.40 -15.68
N ALA A 170 -7.34 -0.57 -16.51
CA ALA A 170 -7.36 -0.41 -17.96
C ALA A 170 -8.77 -0.14 -18.51
N ASP A 171 -9.77 -0.85 -18.00
CA ASP A 171 -11.16 -0.65 -18.40
C ASP A 171 -11.65 0.76 -18.05
N ALA A 172 -11.30 1.27 -16.87
CA ALA A 172 -11.65 2.63 -16.47
C ALA A 172 -10.95 3.70 -17.34
N LEU A 173 -9.66 3.53 -17.64
CA LEU A 173 -8.93 4.42 -18.55
C LEU A 173 -9.51 4.39 -19.95
N CYS A 174 -9.85 3.21 -20.48
CA CYS A 174 -10.49 3.06 -21.81
C CYS A 174 -11.87 3.72 -21.88
N ALA A 175 -12.63 3.67 -20.77
CA ALA A 175 -13.95 4.30 -20.71
C ALA A 175 -13.86 5.83 -20.66
N ALA A 176 -12.86 6.35 -19.92
CA ALA A 176 -12.66 7.79 -19.76
C ALA A 176 -11.96 8.44 -20.98
N ASP A 177 -11.13 7.68 -21.70
CA ASP A 177 -10.38 8.14 -22.87
C ASP A 177 -10.42 7.09 -24.00
N ALA A 178 -11.52 7.09 -24.72
CA ALA A 178 -11.79 6.13 -25.80
C ALA A 178 -10.81 6.24 -26.99
N GLU A 179 -10.21 7.42 -27.19
CA GLU A 179 -9.26 7.63 -28.29
C GLU A 179 -7.95 6.85 -28.07
N ASN A 180 -7.55 6.64 -26.82
CA ASN A 180 -6.36 5.91 -26.43
C ASN A 180 -6.64 4.48 -25.95
N ALA A 181 -7.87 3.98 -26.05
CA ALA A 181 -8.29 2.70 -25.48
C ALA A 181 -7.44 1.51 -25.94
N ASP A 182 -7.10 1.43 -27.23
CA ASP A 182 -6.27 0.34 -27.77
C ASP A 182 -4.84 0.37 -27.21
N PHE A 183 -4.31 1.57 -26.97
CA PHE A 183 -3.00 1.74 -26.34
C PHE A 183 -3.01 1.27 -24.88
N TYR A 184 -4.04 1.63 -24.11
CA TYR A 184 -4.19 1.19 -22.72
C TYR A 184 -4.36 -0.32 -22.61
N ARG A 185 -5.16 -0.94 -23.49
CA ARG A 185 -5.32 -2.41 -23.54
C ARG A 185 -4.00 -3.11 -23.81
N ALA A 186 -3.24 -2.65 -24.81
CA ALA A 186 -1.96 -3.25 -25.16
C ALA A 186 -0.98 -3.18 -23.98
N ASN A 187 -0.85 -2.01 -23.32
CA ASN A 187 0.01 -1.86 -22.14
C ASN A 187 -0.45 -2.75 -20.97
N CYS A 188 -1.77 -2.85 -20.75
CA CYS A 188 -2.32 -3.74 -19.73
C CYS A 188 -2.01 -5.21 -20.01
N GLU A 189 -2.14 -5.66 -21.25
CA GLU A 189 -1.81 -7.03 -21.64
C GLU A 189 -0.33 -7.33 -21.38
N ASP A 190 0.57 -6.41 -21.76
CA ASP A 190 2.01 -6.56 -21.54
C ASP A 190 2.36 -6.58 -20.03
N TYR A 191 1.72 -5.70 -19.23
CA TYR A 191 1.95 -5.67 -17.78
C TYR A 191 1.39 -6.91 -17.08
N CYS A 192 0.18 -7.34 -17.45
CA CYS A 192 -0.43 -8.58 -16.94
C CYS A 192 0.38 -9.83 -17.31
N ALA A 193 1.02 -9.85 -18.48
CA ALA A 193 1.91 -10.95 -18.85
C ALA A 193 3.14 -11.02 -17.93
N GLN A 194 3.72 -9.88 -17.54
CA GLN A 194 4.83 -9.82 -16.59
C GLN A 194 4.38 -10.27 -15.19
N LEU A 195 3.22 -9.82 -14.71
CA LEU A 195 2.63 -10.28 -13.44
C LEU A 195 2.38 -11.79 -13.44
N SER A 196 1.87 -12.34 -14.54
CA SER A 196 1.63 -13.78 -14.67
C SER A 196 2.92 -14.60 -14.72
N ALA A 197 4.00 -14.07 -15.29
CA ALA A 197 5.30 -14.69 -15.24
C ALA A 197 5.86 -14.73 -13.82
N LEU A 198 5.73 -13.62 -13.09
CA LEU A 198 6.13 -13.53 -11.70
C LEU A 198 5.32 -14.48 -10.80
N ASP A 199 3.99 -14.61 -11.02
CA ASP A 199 3.16 -15.60 -10.34
C ASP A 199 3.67 -17.03 -10.58
N ALA A 200 4.04 -17.37 -11.82
CA ALA A 200 4.59 -18.68 -12.14
C ALA A 200 5.96 -18.93 -11.46
N ASP A 201 6.78 -17.88 -11.32
CA ASP A 201 8.04 -17.98 -10.59
C ASP A 201 7.81 -18.24 -9.08
N PHE A 202 6.86 -17.56 -8.43
CA PHE A 202 6.49 -17.84 -7.04
C PHE A 202 5.91 -19.25 -6.86
N ARG A 203 5.07 -19.74 -7.77
CA ARG A 203 4.58 -21.13 -7.76
C ARG A 203 5.74 -22.12 -7.86
N THR A 204 6.68 -21.86 -8.76
CA THR A 204 7.88 -22.69 -8.92
C THR A 204 8.76 -22.67 -7.66
N LEU A 205 8.92 -21.49 -7.04
CA LEU A 205 9.62 -21.36 -5.77
C LEU A 205 8.96 -22.21 -4.69
N ARG A 206 7.62 -22.11 -4.57
CA ARG A 206 6.85 -22.89 -3.58
C ARG A 206 6.95 -24.40 -3.80
N GLU A 207 6.89 -24.85 -5.06
CA GLU A 207 7.03 -26.28 -5.42
C GLU A 207 8.39 -26.87 -5.03
N ASN A 208 9.45 -26.06 -5.07
CA ASN A 208 10.81 -26.45 -4.73
C ASN A 208 11.22 -26.10 -3.28
N ALA A 209 10.32 -25.47 -2.53
CA ALA A 209 10.61 -25.02 -1.17
C ALA A 209 10.76 -26.21 -0.20
N GLU A 210 11.82 -26.19 0.60
CA GLU A 210 12.04 -27.11 1.72
C GLU A 210 11.21 -26.74 2.94
N ARG A 211 10.76 -25.48 3.02
CA ARG A 211 9.98 -24.90 4.13
C ARG A 211 8.75 -24.19 3.57
N ASP A 212 7.74 -24.07 4.41
CA ASP A 212 6.50 -23.35 4.09
C ASP A 212 6.11 -22.32 5.14
N LEU A 213 6.91 -22.17 6.20
CA LEU A 213 6.66 -21.23 7.28
C LEU A 213 7.49 -19.97 7.13
N LEU A 214 6.80 -18.82 7.05
CA LEU A 214 7.39 -17.49 7.11
C LEU A 214 7.21 -16.91 8.52
N VAL A 215 8.25 -16.31 9.07
CA VAL A 215 8.19 -15.65 10.39
C VAL A 215 8.46 -14.16 10.22
N PHE A 216 7.44 -13.35 10.53
CA PHE A 216 7.52 -11.89 10.47
C PHE A 216 7.76 -11.34 11.88
N ALA A 217 8.93 -10.78 12.11
CA ALA A 217 9.20 -10.00 13.31
C ALA A 217 8.68 -8.55 13.12
N ASP A 218 7.43 -8.42 12.64
CA ASP A 218 6.79 -7.21 12.19
C ASP A 218 5.28 -7.42 12.03
N ARG A 219 4.56 -6.47 11.39
CA ARG A 219 3.20 -6.60 10.88
C ARG A 219 3.15 -7.62 9.73
N PHE A 220 1.96 -8.15 9.46
CA PHE A 220 1.76 -9.17 8.43
C PHE A 220 0.80 -8.73 7.32
N PRO A 221 1.24 -7.96 6.32
CA PRO A 221 0.39 -7.54 5.20
C PRO A 221 0.42 -8.52 4.02
N PHE A 222 0.65 -9.83 4.23
CA PHE A 222 0.85 -10.80 3.15
C PHE A 222 -0.15 -11.96 3.15
N LEU A 223 -1.37 -11.74 3.71
CA LEU A 223 -2.37 -12.80 3.82
C LEU A 223 -2.72 -13.38 2.44
N TYR A 224 -3.09 -12.53 1.47
CA TYR A 224 -3.43 -12.98 0.11
C TYR A 224 -2.27 -13.68 -0.60
N PHE A 225 -1.04 -13.22 -0.37
CA PHE A 225 0.16 -13.87 -0.90
C PHE A 225 0.36 -15.26 -0.28
N CYS A 226 0.27 -15.38 1.03
CA CYS A 226 0.45 -16.66 1.72
C CYS A 226 -0.63 -17.67 1.35
N GLU A 227 -1.89 -17.26 1.23
CA GLU A 227 -2.96 -18.14 0.75
C GLU A 227 -2.73 -18.61 -0.68
N GLU A 228 -2.38 -17.68 -1.61
CA GLU A 228 -2.15 -18.00 -3.03
C GLU A 228 -1.09 -19.10 -3.20
N TYR A 229 -0.01 -19.02 -2.41
CA TYR A 229 1.09 -19.98 -2.51
C TYR A 229 1.10 -21.05 -1.42
N SER A 230 0.04 -21.17 -0.62
CA SER A 230 -0.07 -22.14 0.47
C SER A 230 1.12 -22.10 1.41
N LEU A 231 1.48 -20.89 1.86
CA LEU A 231 2.51 -20.63 2.85
C LEU A 231 1.88 -20.42 4.22
N ASN A 232 2.48 -21.00 5.23
CA ASN A 232 2.15 -20.74 6.62
C ASN A 232 2.90 -19.49 7.11
N TYR A 233 2.38 -18.84 8.14
CA TYR A 233 3.03 -17.65 8.69
C TYR A 233 2.87 -17.54 10.21
N ARG A 234 3.80 -16.83 10.84
CA ARG A 234 3.72 -16.30 12.20
C ARG A 234 4.20 -14.84 12.16
N ALA A 235 3.58 -13.97 12.94
CA ALA A 235 3.92 -12.56 12.94
C ALA A 235 3.80 -11.94 14.34
N ALA A 236 4.44 -10.78 14.52
CA ALA A 236 4.29 -10.02 15.76
C ALA A 236 2.91 -9.36 15.84
N PHE A 237 2.41 -8.83 14.70
CA PHE A 237 1.15 -8.10 14.62
C PHE A 237 0.39 -8.47 13.36
N HIS A 238 -0.93 -8.25 13.37
CA HIS A 238 -1.76 -8.31 12.15
C HIS A 238 -1.43 -7.16 11.17
N GLY A 239 -1.92 -7.24 9.93
CA GLY A 239 -1.50 -6.37 8.83
C GLY A 239 -1.78 -4.89 9.08
N CYS A 240 -2.97 -4.57 9.59
CA CYS A 240 -3.44 -3.20 9.83
C CYS A 240 -3.11 -2.65 11.23
N SER A 241 -2.38 -3.41 12.07
CA SER A 241 -2.03 -2.98 13.42
C SER A 241 -1.28 -1.65 13.45
N SER A 242 -1.66 -0.78 14.36
CA SER A 242 -0.92 0.44 14.71
C SER A 242 0.18 0.22 15.76
N ASP A 243 0.26 -0.99 16.33
CA ASP A 243 1.23 -1.33 17.36
C ASP A 243 2.67 -1.33 16.81
N THR A 244 3.59 -0.90 17.65
CA THR A 244 5.02 -0.80 17.29
C THR A 244 5.93 -1.62 18.20
N GLU A 245 5.42 -2.06 19.35
CA GLU A 245 6.18 -2.82 20.34
C GLU A 245 5.33 -4.04 20.80
N PRO A 246 5.76 -5.28 20.49
CA PRO A 246 5.04 -6.47 20.89
C PRO A 246 5.18 -6.74 22.39
N SER A 247 4.24 -7.51 22.95
CA SER A 247 4.33 -8.03 24.30
C SER A 247 5.56 -8.94 24.45
N LEU A 248 6.05 -9.10 25.67
CA LEU A 248 7.11 -10.06 25.95
C LEU A 248 6.68 -11.50 25.62
N ALA A 249 5.40 -11.81 25.70
CA ALA A 249 4.85 -13.12 25.34
C ALA A 249 4.97 -13.35 23.83
N THR A 250 4.53 -12.39 23.00
CA THR A 250 4.67 -12.43 21.55
C THR A 250 6.15 -12.54 21.12
N LEU A 251 7.02 -11.72 21.70
CA LEU A 251 8.45 -11.77 21.37
C LEU A 251 9.05 -13.14 21.71
N LYS A 252 8.74 -13.67 22.91
CA LYS A 252 9.18 -15.01 23.33
C LYS A 252 8.66 -16.07 22.39
N TYR A 253 7.39 -16.03 22.03
CA TYR A 253 6.77 -16.98 21.10
C TYR A 253 7.51 -17.02 19.76
N LEU A 254 7.82 -15.85 19.18
CA LEU A 254 8.56 -15.78 17.91
C LEU A 254 9.97 -16.37 18.04
N ILE A 255 10.68 -16.05 19.11
CA ILE A 255 12.02 -16.62 19.38
C ILE A 255 11.95 -18.15 19.52
N ASP A 256 11.01 -18.67 20.30
CA ASP A 256 10.83 -20.09 20.49
C ASP A 256 10.50 -20.78 19.16
N LYS A 257 9.56 -20.23 18.38
CA LYS A 257 9.15 -20.76 17.06
C LYS A 257 10.31 -20.80 16.05
N VAL A 258 11.10 -19.72 15.96
CA VAL A 258 12.28 -19.68 15.08
C VAL A 258 13.29 -20.76 15.46
N ASN A 259 13.52 -20.99 16.77
CA ASN A 259 14.45 -22.02 17.25
C ASN A 259 13.91 -23.45 17.05
N GLU A 260 12.62 -23.69 17.34
CA GLU A 260 11.98 -24.99 17.21
C GLU A 260 11.95 -25.46 15.75
N GLU A 261 11.56 -24.58 14.83
CA GLU A 261 11.44 -24.88 13.40
C GLU A 261 12.75 -24.66 12.64
N GLN A 262 13.80 -24.20 13.33
CA GLN A 262 15.11 -23.90 12.74
C GLN A 262 15.01 -22.94 11.53
N ILE A 263 14.22 -21.89 11.69
CA ILE A 263 13.97 -20.89 10.65
C ILE A 263 15.24 -20.09 10.37
N PRO A 264 15.77 -20.11 9.11
CA PRO A 264 17.03 -19.42 8.80
C PRO A 264 16.87 -17.92 8.56
N VAL A 265 15.64 -17.48 8.23
CA VAL A 265 15.33 -16.10 7.86
C VAL A 265 14.04 -15.65 8.54
N ILE A 266 14.09 -14.48 9.15
CA ILE A 266 12.92 -13.74 9.64
C ILE A 266 12.72 -12.50 8.80
N TYR A 267 11.47 -12.09 8.64
CA TYR A 267 11.09 -11.03 7.73
C TYR A 267 10.67 -9.78 8.49
N THR A 268 10.99 -8.62 7.91
CA THR A 268 10.45 -7.31 8.27
C THR A 268 9.74 -6.72 7.06
N VAL A 269 8.86 -5.75 7.30
CA VAL A 269 8.17 -5.01 6.24
C VAL A 269 8.88 -3.68 5.99
N ASP A 270 8.74 -3.17 4.78
CA ASP A 270 9.26 -1.86 4.38
C ASP A 270 8.75 -0.73 5.28
N LEU A 271 9.59 0.30 5.43
CA LEU A 271 9.38 1.49 6.27
C LEU A 271 9.30 1.28 7.78
N ASN A 272 9.23 0.05 8.28
CA ASN A 272 9.13 -0.23 9.71
C ASN A 272 10.49 -0.26 10.41
N SER A 273 10.45 -0.16 11.75
CA SER A 273 11.63 -0.29 12.59
C SER A 273 12.07 -1.76 12.68
N GLN A 274 13.35 -2.05 12.50
CA GLN A 274 13.88 -3.41 12.60
C GLN A 274 14.17 -3.89 14.02
N LYS A 275 13.84 -3.12 15.07
CA LYS A 275 14.19 -3.44 16.46
C LYS A 275 13.71 -4.81 16.94
N ILE A 276 12.49 -5.20 16.54
CA ILE A 276 11.91 -6.50 16.91
C ILE A 276 12.70 -7.61 16.22
N ALA A 277 12.95 -7.47 14.93
CA ALA A 277 13.72 -8.44 14.15
C ALA A 277 15.16 -8.56 14.65
N GLU A 278 15.80 -7.44 15.01
CA GLU A 278 17.13 -7.45 15.61
C GLU A 278 17.14 -8.25 16.92
N ALA A 279 16.15 -8.03 17.80
CA ALA A 279 16.06 -8.78 19.07
C ALA A 279 15.83 -10.29 18.84
N VAL A 280 14.98 -10.68 17.89
CA VAL A 280 14.75 -12.09 17.54
C VAL A 280 16.03 -12.68 16.91
N SER A 281 16.66 -11.96 15.99
CA SER A 281 17.90 -12.39 15.33
C SER A 281 19.06 -12.59 16.33
N GLU A 282 19.24 -11.69 17.29
CA GLU A 282 20.26 -11.81 18.33
C GLU A 282 20.06 -13.07 19.20
N CYS A 283 18.82 -13.48 19.45
CA CYS A 283 18.48 -14.66 20.26
C CYS A 283 18.54 -15.97 19.48
N THR A 284 18.37 -15.95 18.16
CA THR A 284 18.17 -17.16 17.34
C THR A 284 19.29 -17.40 16.32
N GLY A 285 19.97 -16.33 15.89
CA GLY A 285 20.92 -16.36 14.79
C GLY A 285 20.27 -16.33 13.40
N ALA A 286 18.93 -16.23 13.30
CA ALA A 286 18.25 -16.10 12.03
C ALA A 286 18.61 -14.78 11.33
N ARG A 287 18.76 -14.80 10.01
CA ARG A 287 19.03 -13.60 9.21
C ARG A 287 17.76 -12.77 9.09
N ILE A 288 17.92 -11.45 8.97
CA ILE A 288 16.83 -10.54 8.73
C ILE A 288 16.79 -10.24 7.24
N GLU A 289 15.64 -10.46 6.61
CA GLU A 289 15.35 -10.04 5.23
C GLU A 289 14.13 -9.12 5.24
N ARG A 290 14.06 -8.24 4.24
CA ARG A 290 12.94 -7.33 4.08
C ARG A 290 12.00 -7.82 2.98
N LEU A 291 10.69 -7.74 3.23
CA LEU A 291 9.66 -7.83 2.20
C LEU A 291 8.98 -6.47 2.02
N TRP A 292 8.70 -6.13 0.78
CA TRP A 292 8.01 -4.90 0.41
C TRP A 292 6.52 -5.19 0.32
N SER A 293 5.72 -4.55 1.19
CA SER A 293 4.26 -4.64 1.16
C SER A 293 3.67 -3.87 -0.01
N MET A 294 4.38 -2.86 -0.47
CA MET A 294 3.97 -1.94 -1.55
C MET A 294 2.72 -1.10 -1.24
N GLN A 295 2.16 -1.17 -0.02
CA GLN A 295 1.07 -0.27 0.38
C GLN A 295 1.48 1.19 0.19
N THR A 296 2.72 1.48 0.53
CA THR A 296 3.40 2.72 0.26
C THR A 296 4.79 2.41 -0.35
N ILE A 297 5.53 3.42 -0.70
CA ILE A 297 6.89 3.28 -1.21
C ILE A 297 7.82 4.27 -0.50
N SER A 298 9.07 3.88 -0.23
CA SER A 298 10.04 4.83 0.30
C SER A 298 10.32 5.95 -0.70
N ARG A 299 10.68 7.14 -0.20
CA ARG A 299 11.09 8.25 -1.08
C ARG A 299 12.27 7.86 -1.98
N ALA A 300 13.22 7.09 -1.45
CA ALA A 300 14.40 6.67 -2.20
C ALA A 300 14.05 5.70 -3.34
N ASP A 301 13.18 4.71 -3.08
CA ASP A 301 12.73 3.77 -4.11
C ASP A 301 11.87 4.47 -5.16
N PHE A 302 11.00 5.40 -4.75
CA PHE A 302 10.18 6.19 -5.67
C PHE A 302 11.04 7.06 -6.60
N ASP A 303 12.03 7.77 -6.04
CA ASP A 303 12.95 8.62 -6.81
C ASP A 303 13.88 7.78 -7.70
N ALA A 304 14.16 6.52 -7.34
CA ALA A 304 14.87 5.55 -8.17
C ALA A 304 14.02 4.97 -9.31
N GLY A 305 12.70 5.19 -9.28
CA GLY A 305 11.78 4.69 -10.29
C GLY A 305 11.41 3.23 -10.12
N GLU A 306 11.51 2.69 -8.90
CA GLU A 306 11.05 1.34 -8.59
C GLU A 306 9.56 1.19 -8.89
N THR A 307 9.18 0.00 -9.32
CA THR A 307 7.83 -0.37 -9.71
C THR A 307 7.30 -1.47 -8.80
N TYR A 308 6.01 -1.73 -8.85
CA TYR A 308 5.41 -2.90 -8.19
C TYR A 308 6.15 -4.19 -8.62
N LEU A 309 6.42 -4.37 -9.91
CA LEU A 309 7.12 -5.56 -10.42
C LEU A 309 8.52 -5.68 -9.83
N THR A 310 9.33 -4.61 -9.85
CA THR A 310 10.71 -4.67 -9.34
C THR A 310 10.76 -4.92 -7.83
N LEU A 311 9.80 -4.40 -7.06
CA LEU A 311 9.69 -4.66 -5.63
C LEU A 311 9.24 -6.11 -5.36
N MET A 312 8.32 -6.65 -6.16
CA MET A 312 7.93 -8.06 -6.05
C MET A 312 9.05 -9.03 -6.47
N GLU A 313 9.89 -8.67 -7.44
CA GLU A 313 11.10 -9.43 -7.77
C GLU A 313 12.10 -9.46 -6.61
N ARG A 314 12.22 -8.35 -5.86
CA ARG A 314 13.01 -8.33 -4.62
C ARG A 314 12.39 -9.23 -3.55
N ASN A 315 11.07 -9.24 -3.42
CA ASN A 315 10.37 -10.18 -2.52
C ASN A 315 10.66 -11.62 -2.89
N TYR A 316 10.66 -11.95 -4.20
CA TYR A 316 11.03 -13.27 -4.69
C TYR A 316 12.43 -13.70 -4.24
N GLU A 317 13.44 -12.84 -4.41
CA GLU A 317 14.82 -13.15 -4.01
C GLU A 317 14.97 -13.25 -2.47
N ALA A 318 14.27 -12.42 -1.69
CA ALA A 318 14.28 -12.50 -0.23
C ALA A 318 13.62 -13.81 0.26
N LEU A 319 12.48 -14.20 -0.31
CA LEU A 319 11.78 -15.44 0.04
C LEU A 319 12.58 -16.69 -0.33
N LYS A 320 13.24 -16.67 -1.46
CA LYS A 320 14.12 -17.76 -1.90
C LYS A 320 15.22 -18.08 -0.88
N GLY A 321 15.77 -17.05 -0.22
CA GLY A 321 16.78 -17.22 0.83
C GLY A 321 16.28 -17.88 2.12
N GLY A 322 14.96 -17.91 2.34
CA GLY A 322 14.34 -18.51 3.54
C GLY A 322 13.59 -19.81 3.28
N LEU A 323 13.12 -20.04 2.05
CA LEU A 323 12.30 -21.20 1.69
C LEU A 323 13.12 -22.38 1.14
N LEU A 324 14.26 -22.12 0.48
CA LEU A 324 15.15 -23.15 -0.11
C LEU A 324 16.25 -23.66 0.82
#